data_535e32401fbc8e7fdc1a92bcc82fb6ed
#
_entry.id   535e32401fbc8e7fdc1a92bcc82fb6ed
#
_cell.length_a   1.000
_cell.length_b   1.000
_cell.length_c   1.000
_cell.angle_alpha   90.00
_cell.angle_beta   90.00
_cell.angle_gamma   90.00
#
_symmetry.space_group_name_H-M   'P 1'
#
loop_
_entity.id
_entity.type
_entity.pdbx_description
1 polymer ?
#
loop_
_entity_poly.entity_id
_entity_poly.type
_entity_poly.pdbx_seq_one_letter_code
_entity_poly.pdbx_strand_id
1 'polypeptide(L)'
;VRLNEKGEVKWQRTLGGKYADMLESIEQTSDGGFIIGGHSNSPSSQDKSEDGYGSGDYWVVKLDKDGNTEWEQVFGGEQDDHLYIVKQTKDGGYVLGGNSASASTGTKSKSNKKGTDIWIIRLDENAKILWQETYNTGKTDVLMSLVENTDGTFLLGGYAQTEATAKQKSDKKEINDYIAIKITADGEELWKKAVGSNGEDILRKLVETRDGGYLLAGTSKGTISRDRNSSQGSNDFWVVKLKDKDKKEKKEKRSFLEAIPNPTQQYTNVIVGFEFATGTATVVDLSGRVLQTFSVNQRTIPVDLGGYSEGIYIIEIKTNAGTDSVKVIKGK
;
A
#
# COMPACT_ATOMS: atom_id res chain seq x y z
N VAL A 1 -14.86 -18.02 7.37
CA VAL A 1 -15.26 -19.10 6.47
C VAL A 1 -14.29 -19.16 5.29
N ARG A 2 -13.73 -20.32 4.98
CA ARG A 2 -12.93 -20.59 3.77
C ARG A 2 -13.76 -21.37 2.77
N LEU A 3 -13.79 -20.89 1.54
CA LEU A 3 -14.48 -21.54 0.42
C LEU A 3 -13.45 -22.12 -0.55
N ASN A 4 -13.84 -23.14 -1.31
CA ASN A 4 -13.10 -23.62 -2.48
C ASN A 4 -13.52 -22.80 -3.73
N GLU A 5 -12.91 -23.12 -4.88
CA GLU A 5 -13.19 -22.44 -6.17
C GLU A 5 -14.64 -22.59 -6.63
N LYS A 6 -15.38 -23.60 -6.12
CA LYS A 6 -16.80 -23.83 -6.41
C LYS A 6 -17.73 -23.12 -5.43
N GLY A 7 -17.20 -22.41 -4.44
CA GLY A 7 -17.99 -21.76 -3.38
C GLY A 7 -18.44 -22.71 -2.25
N GLU A 8 -17.92 -23.93 -2.18
CA GLU A 8 -18.23 -24.87 -1.10
C GLU A 8 -17.37 -24.58 0.12
N VAL A 9 -17.96 -24.70 1.32
CA VAL A 9 -17.25 -24.46 2.59
C VAL A 9 -16.20 -25.55 2.82
N LYS A 10 -14.94 -25.16 2.88
CA LYS A 10 -13.84 -26.05 3.31
C LYS A 10 -13.78 -26.14 4.82
N TRP A 11 -13.82 -24.99 5.49
CA TRP A 11 -13.88 -24.90 6.93
C TRP A 11 -14.49 -23.54 7.36
N GLN A 12 -14.95 -23.50 8.58
CA GLN A 12 -15.38 -22.27 9.25
C GLN A 12 -14.88 -22.26 10.70
N ARG A 13 -14.58 -21.06 11.20
CA ARG A 13 -14.19 -20.83 12.60
C ARG A 13 -14.95 -19.64 13.13
N THR A 14 -15.40 -19.74 14.36
CA THR A 14 -15.81 -18.63 15.21
C THR A 14 -14.74 -18.49 16.27
N LEU A 15 -14.19 -17.29 16.42
CA LEU A 15 -13.17 -16.97 17.40
C LEU A 15 -13.70 -15.83 18.26
N GLY A 16 -13.59 -15.96 19.57
CA GLY A 16 -14.09 -14.96 20.47
C GLY A 16 -13.91 -15.32 21.94
N GLY A 17 -14.11 -14.34 22.80
CA GLY A 17 -14.15 -14.48 24.25
C GLY A 17 -15.56 -14.26 24.80
N LYS A 18 -15.62 -13.82 26.07
CA LYS A 18 -16.88 -13.67 26.81
C LYS A 18 -17.71 -12.46 26.36
N TYR A 19 -17.08 -11.42 25.86
CA TYR A 19 -17.72 -10.14 25.52
C TYR A 19 -17.62 -9.84 24.02
N ALA A 20 -17.51 -8.58 23.64
CA ALA A 20 -17.45 -8.19 22.24
C ALA A 20 -16.05 -8.36 21.67
N ASP A 21 -15.98 -9.03 20.53
CA ASP A 21 -14.76 -9.25 19.75
C ASP A 21 -15.08 -8.83 18.30
N MET A 22 -14.37 -7.81 17.81
CA MET A 22 -14.62 -7.19 16.51
C MET A 22 -13.47 -7.48 15.56
N LEU A 23 -13.73 -8.17 14.46
CA LEU A 23 -12.75 -8.40 13.39
C LEU A 23 -12.75 -7.24 12.42
N GLU A 24 -11.55 -6.70 12.13
CA GLU A 24 -11.37 -5.57 11.22
C GLU A 24 -10.51 -5.93 10.00
N SER A 25 -9.59 -6.88 10.15
CA SER A 25 -8.62 -7.19 9.11
C SER A 25 -8.34 -8.69 9.01
N ILE A 26 -8.20 -9.16 7.78
CA ILE A 26 -7.74 -10.52 7.45
C ILE A 26 -6.82 -10.44 6.23
N GLU A 27 -5.70 -11.17 6.28
CA GLU A 27 -4.79 -11.34 5.15
C GLU A 27 -4.28 -12.78 5.09
N GLN A 28 -4.13 -13.31 3.87
CA GLN A 28 -3.48 -14.61 3.69
C GLN A 28 -1.96 -14.44 3.84
N THR A 29 -1.35 -15.32 4.63
CA THR A 29 0.10 -15.32 4.86
C THR A 29 0.84 -16.19 3.84
N SER A 30 2.14 -15.97 3.68
CA SER A 30 2.99 -16.62 2.67
C SER A 30 3.08 -18.14 2.84
N ASP A 31 2.83 -18.67 4.03
CA ASP A 31 2.74 -20.09 4.36
C ASP A 31 1.38 -20.73 3.96
N GLY A 32 0.47 -19.93 3.40
CA GLY A 32 -0.89 -20.35 3.03
C GLY A 32 -1.90 -20.31 4.17
N GLY A 33 -1.49 -19.90 5.37
CA GLY A 33 -2.33 -19.60 6.51
C GLY A 33 -2.97 -18.21 6.42
N PHE A 34 -3.42 -17.68 7.56
CA PHE A 34 -4.08 -16.39 7.62
C PHE A 34 -3.66 -15.65 8.89
N ILE A 35 -3.46 -14.34 8.78
CA ILE A 35 -3.39 -13.44 9.92
C ILE A 35 -4.70 -12.66 9.99
N ILE A 36 -5.31 -12.63 11.17
CA ILE A 36 -6.53 -11.88 11.44
C ILE A 36 -6.32 -10.97 12.63
N GLY A 37 -7.00 -9.85 12.64
CA GLY A 37 -6.87 -8.88 13.73
C GLY A 37 -8.06 -7.94 13.84
N GLY A 38 -8.25 -7.48 15.03
CA GLY A 38 -9.30 -6.54 15.40
C GLY A 38 -9.10 -6.09 16.84
N HIS A 39 -10.18 -5.85 17.56
CA HIS A 39 -10.13 -5.46 18.96
C HIS A 39 -11.12 -6.26 19.80
N SER A 40 -10.76 -6.46 21.05
CA SER A 40 -11.52 -7.28 22.00
C SER A 40 -11.56 -6.59 23.37
N ASN A 41 -12.75 -6.62 24.00
CA ASN A 41 -12.89 -6.26 25.42
C ASN A 41 -13.14 -7.50 26.30
N SER A 42 -12.94 -8.69 25.74
CA SER A 42 -13.06 -9.95 26.49
C SER A 42 -11.85 -10.19 27.39
N PRO A 43 -12.07 -10.71 28.61
CA PRO A 43 -10.98 -11.29 29.39
C PRO A 43 -10.53 -12.61 28.74
N SER A 44 -9.52 -13.25 29.32
CA SER A 44 -9.14 -14.61 29.00
C SER A 44 -10.34 -15.53 29.17
N SER A 45 -10.82 -16.08 28.06
CA SER A 45 -12.02 -16.93 28.00
C SER A 45 -12.16 -17.53 26.60
N GLN A 46 -12.72 -18.74 26.51
CA GLN A 46 -13.00 -19.44 25.26
C GLN A 46 -11.76 -19.55 24.34
N ASP A 47 -11.76 -18.84 23.17
CA ASP A 47 -10.63 -18.88 22.23
C ASP A 47 -9.55 -17.83 22.55
N LYS A 48 -9.81 -16.88 23.44
CA LYS A 48 -8.87 -15.84 23.85
C LYS A 48 -8.13 -16.27 25.13
N SER A 49 -6.82 -16.54 25.03
CA SER A 49 -6.05 -17.11 26.15
C SER A 49 -5.50 -16.04 27.11
N GLU A 50 -5.42 -14.76 26.67
CA GLU A 50 -4.86 -13.67 27.47
C GLU A 50 -5.92 -12.65 27.86
N ASP A 51 -5.77 -12.07 29.05
CA ASP A 51 -6.56 -10.92 29.47
C ASP A 51 -6.21 -9.67 28.65
N GLY A 52 -7.15 -8.74 28.55
CA GLY A 52 -6.89 -7.40 28.05
C GLY A 52 -6.20 -6.51 29.09
N TYR A 53 -5.79 -5.33 28.65
CA TYR A 53 -5.12 -4.31 29.47
C TYR A 53 -6.05 -3.16 29.84
N GLY A 54 -7.13 -2.98 29.07
CA GLY A 54 -8.04 -1.85 29.20
C GLY A 54 -9.47 -2.15 28.75
N SER A 55 -10.11 -1.15 28.17
CA SER A 55 -11.52 -1.23 27.71
C SER A 55 -11.66 -2.03 26.43
N GLY A 56 -10.74 -1.85 25.50
CA GLY A 56 -10.64 -2.60 24.26
C GLY A 56 -9.18 -2.66 23.84
N ASP A 57 -8.72 -3.83 23.40
CA ASP A 57 -7.32 -4.05 23.06
C ASP A 57 -7.20 -4.70 21.68
N TYR A 58 -6.08 -4.49 21.00
CA TYR A 58 -5.75 -5.23 19.78
C TYR A 58 -5.73 -6.72 20.10
N TRP A 59 -6.47 -7.50 19.34
CA TRP A 59 -6.39 -8.95 19.38
C TRP A 59 -6.02 -9.47 18.00
N VAL A 60 -4.90 -10.20 17.94
CA VAL A 60 -4.32 -10.71 16.69
C VAL A 60 -4.20 -12.21 16.80
N VAL A 61 -4.68 -12.93 15.78
CA VAL A 61 -4.64 -14.39 15.73
C VAL A 61 -4.05 -14.84 14.40
N LYS A 62 -3.03 -15.69 14.45
CA LYS A 62 -2.48 -16.39 13.29
C LYS A 62 -3.11 -17.77 13.19
N LEU A 63 -3.65 -18.06 12.02
CA LEU A 63 -4.21 -19.35 11.68
C LEU A 63 -3.35 -20.06 10.64
N ASP A 64 -3.25 -21.37 10.74
CA ASP A 64 -2.72 -22.22 9.69
C ASP A 64 -3.68 -22.28 8.46
N LYS A 65 -3.24 -22.99 7.41
CA LYS A 65 -4.06 -23.17 6.20
C LYS A 65 -5.38 -23.91 6.43
N ASP A 66 -5.51 -24.66 7.51
CA ASP A 66 -6.69 -25.48 7.86
C ASP A 66 -7.59 -24.78 8.89
N GLY A 67 -7.22 -23.54 9.31
CA GLY A 67 -7.98 -22.71 10.23
C GLY A 67 -7.70 -22.98 11.70
N ASN A 68 -6.64 -23.71 12.06
CA ASN A 68 -6.25 -23.89 13.44
C ASN A 68 -5.39 -22.70 13.90
N THR A 69 -5.58 -22.29 15.15
CA THR A 69 -4.77 -21.22 15.76
C THR A 69 -3.34 -21.70 15.97
N GLU A 70 -2.37 -20.98 15.38
CA GLU A 70 -0.95 -21.20 15.63
C GLU A 70 -0.47 -20.37 16.80
N TRP A 71 -0.88 -19.10 16.86
CA TRP A 71 -0.63 -18.22 17.97
C TRP A 71 -1.67 -17.10 18.04
N GLU A 72 -1.79 -16.47 19.17
CA GLU A 72 -2.53 -15.23 19.39
C GLU A 72 -1.76 -14.26 20.26
N GLN A 73 -2.06 -12.97 20.20
CA GLN A 73 -1.44 -11.92 20.98
C GLN A 73 -2.43 -10.80 21.25
N VAL A 74 -2.34 -10.22 22.45
CA VAL A 74 -3.11 -9.06 22.87
C VAL A 74 -2.16 -7.88 23.08
N PHE A 75 -2.48 -6.73 22.49
CA PHE A 75 -1.70 -5.50 22.66
C PHE A 75 -2.64 -4.36 23.04
N GLY A 76 -2.32 -3.64 24.10
CA GLY A 76 -3.13 -2.53 24.55
C GLY A 76 -2.57 -1.83 25.78
N GLY A 77 -3.31 -0.85 26.23
CA GLY A 77 -3.08 -0.12 27.47
C GLY A 77 -4.38 0.05 28.26
N GLU A 78 -4.44 1.01 29.16
CA GLU A 78 -5.53 1.20 30.12
C GLU A 78 -6.85 1.73 29.53
N GLN A 79 -6.83 2.24 28.28
CA GLN A 79 -8.00 2.80 27.61
C GLN A 79 -8.41 1.91 26.42
N ASP A 80 -9.10 2.53 25.43
CA ASP A 80 -9.51 1.87 24.19
C ASP A 80 -8.38 1.86 23.16
N ASP A 81 -8.03 0.68 22.68
CA ASP A 81 -7.05 0.42 21.65
C ASP A 81 -7.71 -0.42 20.53
N HIS A 82 -7.91 0.16 19.35
CA HIS A 82 -8.65 -0.48 18.26
C HIS A 82 -7.75 -0.75 17.06
N LEU A 83 -7.47 -2.02 16.78
CA LEU A 83 -6.78 -2.46 15.57
C LEU A 83 -7.72 -2.40 14.37
N TYR A 84 -7.25 -1.81 13.28
CA TYR A 84 -7.97 -1.77 12.01
C TYR A 84 -7.27 -2.54 10.89
N ILE A 85 -5.95 -2.71 10.98
CA ILE A 85 -5.16 -3.28 9.89
C ILE A 85 -4.10 -4.21 10.47
N VAL A 86 -4.08 -5.44 10.00
CA VAL A 86 -2.96 -6.35 10.15
C VAL A 86 -2.47 -6.81 8.79
N LYS A 87 -1.15 -6.86 8.58
CA LYS A 87 -0.54 -7.34 7.36
C LYS A 87 0.72 -8.12 7.63
N GLN A 88 0.97 -9.15 6.82
CA GLN A 88 2.29 -9.74 6.74
C GLN A 88 3.19 -8.83 5.91
N THR A 89 4.42 -8.59 6.36
CA THR A 89 5.42 -7.81 5.66
C THR A 89 6.29 -8.69 4.77
N LYS A 90 7.00 -8.10 3.81
CA LYS A 90 7.82 -8.84 2.83
C LYS A 90 8.93 -9.68 3.45
N ASP A 91 9.40 -9.34 4.63
CA ASP A 91 10.40 -10.08 5.41
C ASP A 91 9.82 -11.22 6.26
N GLY A 92 8.49 -11.46 6.17
CA GLY A 92 7.79 -12.54 6.87
C GLY A 92 7.21 -12.16 8.23
N GLY A 93 7.57 -11.01 8.80
CA GLY A 93 6.97 -10.50 10.02
C GLY A 93 5.61 -9.85 9.80
N TYR A 94 5.12 -9.06 10.76
CA TYR A 94 3.79 -8.45 10.68
C TYR A 94 3.82 -6.98 11.07
N VAL A 95 2.95 -6.19 10.47
CA VAL A 95 2.65 -4.83 10.88
C VAL A 95 1.20 -4.72 11.30
N LEU A 96 0.97 -4.17 12.48
CA LEU A 96 -0.34 -3.90 13.08
C LEU A 96 -0.54 -2.40 13.10
N GLY A 97 -1.71 -1.95 12.75
CA GLY A 97 -2.04 -0.54 12.76
C GLY A 97 -3.48 -0.27 13.17
N GLY A 98 -3.63 0.72 13.99
CA GLY A 98 -4.95 1.15 14.47
C GLY A 98 -4.85 2.43 15.28
N ASN A 99 -5.76 2.60 16.19
CA ASN A 99 -5.86 3.77 17.04
C ASN A 99 -5.71 3.37 18.51
N SER A 100 -5.20 4.30 19.30
CA SER A 100 -5.05 4.12 20.73
C SER A 100 -5.43 5.39 21.48
N ALA A 101 -6.20 5.24 22.54
CA ALA A 101 -6.46 6.28 23.54
C ALA A 101 -5.56 6.16 24.77
N SER A 102 -4.78 5.08 24.87
CA SER A 102 -4.01 4.72 26.07
C SER A 102 -2.75 5.55 26.25
N ALA A 103 -2.40 5.78 27.50
CA ALA A 103 -1.07 6.21 27.89
C ALA A 103 -0.03 5.08 27.68
N SER A 104 1.19 5.28 28.17
CA SER A 104 2.23 4.24 28.19
C SER A 104 1.95 3.25 29.33
N THR A 105 1.02 2.31 29.08
CA THR A 105 0.56 1.28 30.02
C THR A 105 0.36 -0.04 29.28
N GLY A 106 0.25 -1.16 29.98
CA GLY A 106 0.12 -2.47 29.38
C GLY A 106 1.31 -2.80 28.48
N THR A 107 1.04 -3.19 27.23
CA THR A 107 2.08 -3.42 26.23
C THR A 107 2.48 -2.15 25.46
N LYS A 108 1.75 -1.06 25.62
CA LYS A 108 2.01 0.20 24.92
C LYS A 108 3.18 0.97 25.56
N SER A 109 4.25 1.20 24.82
CA SER A 109 5.48 1.82 25.34
C SER A 109 5.50 3.35 25.28
N LYS A 110 4.61 3.98 24.48
CA LYS A 110 4.57 5.44 24.30
C LYS A 110 3.15 5.98 24.52
N SER A 111 3.05 7.02 25.34
CA SER A 111 1.78 7.69 25.61
C SER A 111 1.27 8.48 24.39
N ASN A 112 -0.03 8.60 24.29
CA ASN A 112 -0.68 9.56 23.40
C ASN A 112 -0.33 11.00 23.78
N LYS A 113 -0.40 11.90 22.80
CA LYS A 113 -0.24 13.35 23.06
C LYS A 113 -1.53 13.99 23.48
N LYS A 114 -2.61 13.73 22.74
CA LYS A 114 -3.98 14.20 23.06
C LYS A 114 -4.99 13.31 22.35
N GLY A 115 -6.04 12.90 23.05
CA GLY A 115 -7.14 12.15 22.49
C GLY A 115 -6.69 10.79 21.96
N THR A 116 -7.06 10.48 20.72
CA THR A 116 -6.75 9.21 20.07
C THR A 116 -5.68 9.40 19.00
N ASP A 117 -4.58 8.66 19.11
CA ASP A 117 -3.46 8.70 18.17
C ASP A 117 -3.37 7.40 17.36
N ILE A 118 -2.72 7.44 16.20
CA ILE A 118 -2.39 6.24 15.44
C ILE A 118 -1.31 5.47 16.19
N TRP A 119 -1.53 4.17 16.42
CA TRP A 119 -0.57 3.27 17.03
C TRP A 119 -0.19 2.16 16.07
N ILE A 120 1.11 2.03 15.80
CA ILE A 120 1.68 1.02 14.91
C ILE A 120 2.60 0.12 15.72
N ILE A 121 2.46 -1.19 15.52
CA ILE A 121 3.32 -2.22 16.10
C ILE A 121 3.93 -3.04 14.97
N ARG A 122 5.24 -3.22 15.00
CA ARG A 122 5.98 -4.08 14.09
C ARG A 122 6.41 -5.34 14.82
N LEU A 123 6.03 -6.49 14.30
CA LEU A 123 6.39 -7.80 14.85
C LEU A 123 7.34 -8.53 13.90
N ASP A 124 8.21 -9.38 14.47
CA ASP A 124 8.92 -10.40 13.70
C ASP A 124 7.98 -11.56 13.29
N GLU A 125 8.52 -12.55 12.62
CA GLU A 125 7.80 -13.77 12.20
C GLU A 125 7.27 -14.61 13.38
N ASN A 126 7.85 -14.48 14.57
CA ASN A 126 7.48 -15.17 15.79
C ASN A 126 6.55 -14.34 16.69
N ALA A 127 5.93 -13.28 16.17
CA ALA A 127 5.05 -12.36 16.88
C ALA A 127 5.73 -11.53 17.99
N LYS A 128 7.07 -11.45 18.02
CA LYS A 128 7.80 -10.60 18.96
C LYS A 128 7.83 -9.17 18.46
N ILE A 129 7.57 -8.21 19.35
CA ILE A 129 7.64 -6.78 19.03
C ILE A 129 9.08 -6.41 18.67
N LEU A 130 9.27 -5.93 17.44
CA LEU A 130 10.50 -5.29 16.97
C LEU A 130 10.53 -3.81 17.38
N TRP A 131 9.45 -3.11 17.14
CA TRP A 131 9.23 -1.73 17.56
C TRP A 131 7.73 -1.40 17.61
N GLN A 132 7.40 -0.32 18.29
CA GLN A 132 6.08 0.29 18.27
C GLN A 132 6.19 1.81 18.36
N GLU A 133 5.32 2.51 17.64
CA GLU A 133 5.31 3.97 17.58
C GLU A 133 3.89 4.53 17.61
N THR A 134 3.78 5.75 18.13
CA THR A 134 2.54 6.52 18.20
C THR A 134 2.68 7.80 17.39
N TYR A 135 1.76 8.00 16.42
CA TYR A 135 1.77 9.17 15.54
C TYR A 135 0.56 10.04 15.80
N ASN A 136 0.83 11.32 16.03
CA ASN A 136 -0.20 12.33 16.29
C ASN A 136 -0.17 13.42 15.21
N THR A 137 -1.33 13.74 14.66
CA THR A 137 -1.54 14.81 13.69
C THR A 137 -2.63 15.79 14.10
N GLY A 138 -3.46 15.43 15.08
CA GLY A 138 -4.57 16.23 15.55
C GLY A 138 -5.07 15.81 16.92
N LYS A 139 -6.35 16.06 17.18
CA LYS A 139 -7.00 15.67 18.45
C LYS A 139 -7.49 14.23 18.42
N THR A 140 -7.97 13.80 17.25
CA THR A 140 -8.42 12.45 17.00
C THR A 140 -7.85 12.03 15.66
N ASP A 141 -7.00 11.02 15.68
CA ASP A 141 -6.38 10.46 14.50
C ASP A 141 -6.94 9.06 14.25
N VAL A 142 -7.38 8.78 13.03
CA VAL A 142 -7.97 7.48 12.65
C VAL A 142 -7.19 6.89 11.48
N LEU A 143 -6.61 5.71 11.67
CA LEU A 143 -5.96 4.95 10.62
C LEU A 143 -6.99 4.19 9.78
N MET A 144 -6.92 4.32 8.46
CA MET A 144 -7.84 3.65 7.51
C MET A 144 -7.10 2.79 6.49
N SER A 145 -5.81 3.02 6.29
CA SER A 145 -5.02 2.32 5.28
C SER A 145 -3.54 2.32 5.65
N LEU A 146 -2.89 1.19 5.42
CA LEU A 146 -1.46 1.01 5.61
C LEU A 146 -0.89 0.24 4.42
N VAL A 147 0.20 0.73 3.84
CA VAL A 147 0.89 0.11 2.71
C VAL A 147 2.36 -0.01 3.03
N GLU A 148 2.94 -1.19 2.83
CA GLU A 148 4.37 -1.37 2.73
C GLU A 148 4.80 -1.03 1.31
N ASN A 149 5.62 0.01 1.18
CA ASN A 149 6.10 0.51 -0.10
C ASN A 149 7.12 -0.43 -0.74
N THR A 150 7.39 -0.23 -2.02
CA THR A 150 8.39 -1.01 -2.75
C THR A 150 9.80 -0.84 -2.20
N ASP A 151 10.10 0.29 -1.54
CA ASP A 151 11.38 0.61 -0.92
C ASP A 151 11.53 0.15 0.55
N GLY A 152 10.54 -0.59 1.08
CA GLY A 152 10.52 -1.10 2.45
C GLY A 152 10.04 -0.10 3.50
N THR A 153 9.71 1.14 3.12
CA THR A 153 9.06 2.10 4.00
C THR A 153 7.57 1.79 4.13
N PHE A 154 6.90 2.36 5.14
CA PHE A 154 5.45 2.26 5.26
C PHE A 154 4.79 3.61 4.99
N LEU A 155 3.59 3.56 4.41
CA LEU A 155 2.71 4.71 4.29
C LEU A 155 1.43 4.44 5.07
N LEU A 156 1.16 5.30 6.05
CA LEU A 156 -0.03 5.33 6.86
C LEU A 156 -0.99 6.35 6.28
N GLY A 157 -2.24 6.01 6.17
CA GLY A 157 -3.26 6.93 5.69
C GLY A 157 -4.55 6.83 6.49
N GLY A 158 -5.17 7.97 6.69
CA GLY A 158 -6.39 8.06 7.46
C GLY A 158 -6.97 9.47 7.45
N TYR A 159 -7.58 9.83 8.53
CA TYR A 159 -8.10 11.18 8.73
C TYR A 159 -7.88 11.63 10.17
N ALA A 160 -7.77 12.94 10.34
CA ALA A 160 -7.56 13.53 11.66
C ALA A 160 -8.37 14.81 11.82
N GLN A 161 -8.76 15.09 13.08
CA GLN A 161 -9.28 16.40 13.46
C GLN A 161 -8.12 17.37 13.56
N THR A 162 -7.82 18.06 12.44
CA THR A 162 -6.76 19.07 12.41
C THR A 162 -7.23 20.35 13.10
N GLU A 163 -6.35 21.00 13.87
CA GLU A 163 -6.61 22.34 14.35
C GLU A 163 -6.76 23.28 13.13
N ALA A 164 -7.87 23.97 13.03
CA ALA A 164 -8.06 24.99 12.02
C ALA A 164 -6.87 25.94 12.04
N THR A 165 -6.10 26.00 10.94
CA THR A 165 -4.95 26.90 10.86
C THR A 165 -5.39 28.33 11.22
N ALA A 166 -4.53 29.09 11.90
CA ALA A 166 -4.81 30.43 12.47
C ALA A 166 -5.45 31.44 11.51
N LYS A 167 -5.58 31.14 10.22
CA LYS A 167 -6.27 31.92 9.19
C LYS A 167 -7.78 31.63 9.08
N GLN A 168 -8.31 30.56 9.71
CA GLN A 168 -9.73 30.17 9.67
C GLN A 168 -10.42 30.42 11.02
N LYS A 169 -10.19 31.58 11.63
CA LYS A 169 -10.79 31.95 12.92
C LYS A 169 -12.33 32.12 12.94
N SER A 170 -13.03 31.92 11.83
CA SER A 170 -14.47 32.13 11.78
C SER A 170 -15.34 30.88 12.01
N ASP A 171 -14.83 29.67 11.77
CA ASP A 171 -15.61 28.44 11.96
C ASP A 171 -14.87 27.46 12.89
N LYS A 172 -15.29 27.48 14.16
CA LYS A 172 -14.72 26.63 15.25
C LYS A 172 -15.08 25.15 15.18
N LYS A 173 -15.32 24.58 14.01
CA LYS A 173 -15.55 23.13 13.91
C LYS A 173 -14.21 22.44 13.70
N GLU A 174 -13.87 21.54 14.64
CA GLU A 174 -12.86 20.53 14.44
C GLU A 174 -13.35 19.64 13.28
N ILE A 175 -12.75 19.76 12.11
CA ILE A 175 -13.09 18.99 10.91
C ILE A 175 -12.00 17.97 10.61
N ASN A 176 -12.40 16.83 10.08
CA ASN A 176 -11.47 15.82 9.64
C ASN A 176 -10.86 16.20 8.29
N ASP A 177 -9.55 16.09 8.19
CA ASP A 177 -8.79 16.17 6.96
C ASP A 177 -8.15 14.81 6.66
N TYR A 178 -7.88 14.49 5.40
CA TYR A 178 -7.03 13.34 5.05
C TYR A 178 -5.65 13.54 5.65
N ILE A 179 -5.08 12.47 6.21
CA ILE A 179 -3.68 12.43 6.61
C ILE A 179 -2.94 11.32 5.87
N ALA A 180 -1.68 11.59 5.57
CA ALA A 180 -0.72 10.61 5.07
C ALA A 180 0.59 10.81 5.84
N ILE A 181 1.15 9.73 6.37
CA ILE A 181 2.42 9.71 7.12
C ILE A 181 3.30 8.64 6.51
N LYS A 182 4.46 9.02 6.01
CA LYS A 182 5.49 8.08 5.57
C LYS A 182 6.48 7.84 6.70
N ILE A 183 6.77 6.58 6.97
CA ILE A 183 7.70 6.15 8.01
C ILE A 183 8.74 5.20 7.44
N THR A 184 9.90 5.12 8.07
CA THR A 184 10.94 4.13 7.76
C THR A 184 10.49 2.72 8.15
N ALA A 185 11.27 1.70 7.78
CA ALA A 185 11.08 0.32 8.23
C ALA A 185 11.17 0.19 9.77
N ASP A 186 11.88 1.11 10.42
CA ASP A 186 12.10 1.14 11.88
C ASP A 186 11.11 2.06 12.63
N GLY A 187 10.11 2.60 11.92
CA GLY A 187 9.04 3.43 12.51
C GLY A 187 9.35 4.92 12.64
N GLU A 188 10.47 5.43 12.12
CA GLU A 188 10.76 6.87 12.16
C GLU A 188 9.92 7.64 11.14
N GLU A 189 9.30 8.75 11.54
CA GLU A 189 8.54 9.63 10.65
C GLU A 189 9.48 10.32 9.64
N LEU A 190 9.29 10.04 8.35
CA LEU A 190 10.00 10.71 7.26
C LEU A 190 9.30 12.01 6.88
N TRP A 191 8.00 11.94 6.69
CA TRP A 191 7.15 13.11 6.45
C TRP A 191 5.69 12.82 6.78
N LYS A 192 4.93 13.87 7.02
CA LYS A 192 3.47 13.83 7.10
C LYS A 192 2.82 14.93 6.29
N LYS A 193 1.63 14.66 5.80
CA LYS A 193 0.82 15.60 5.01
C LYS A 193 -0.64 15.49 5.40
N ALA A 194 -1.25 16.64 5.72
CA ALA A 194 -2.69 16.78 5.77
C ALA A 194 -3.19 17.40 4.45
N VAL A 195 -4.32 16.89 3.96
CA VAL A 195 -5.00 17.37 2.75
C VAL A 195 -6.48 17.47 3.05
N GLY A 196 -7.05 18.65 2.92
CA GLY A 196 -8.42 18.85 3.32
C GLY A 196 -9.12 20.04 2.67
N SER A 197 -10.40 20.14 2.94
CA SER A 197 -11.30 21.22 2.52
C SER A 197 -11.82 22.02 3.73
N ASN A 198 -12.91 22.74 3.58
CA ASN A 198 -13.62 23.39 4.67
C ASN A 198 -14.72 22.50 5.30
N GLY A 199 -14.81 21.22 4.92
CA GLY A 199 -15.77 20.26 5.44
C GLY A 199 -15.10 18.95 5.84
N GLU A 200 -15.91 17.97 6.22
CA GLU A 200 -15.46 16.63 6.59
C GLU A 200 -14.79 15.93 5.41
N ASP A 201 -13.53 15.55 5.57
CA ASP A 201 -12.75 14.82 4.60
C ASP A 201 -12.27 13.49 5.22
N ILE A 202 -12.82 12.37 4.76
CA ILE A 202 -12.60 11.03 5.32
C ILE A 202 -11.86 10.16 4.31
N LEU A 203 -10.57 9.93 4.53
CA LEU A 203 -9.79 8.98 3.74
C LEU A 203 -10.29 7.56 3.99
N ARG A 204 -10.41 6.77 2.94
CA ARG A 204 -10.79 5.36 3.01
C ARG A 204 -9.67 4.43 2.58
N LYS A 205 -8.88 4.81 1.58
CA LYS A 205 -7.82 3.98 1.05
C LYS A 205 -6.69 4.84 0.47
N LEU A 206 -5.48 4.33 0.60
CA LEU A 206 -4.33 4.83 -0.13
C LEU A 206 -3.60 3.68 -0.82
N VAL A 207 -2.89 4.01 -1.89
CA VAL A 207 -2.05 3.06 -2.63
C VAL A 207 -0.77 3.76 -3.08
N GLU A 208 0.34 3.02 -3.10
CA GLU A 208 1.54 3.41 -3.83
C GLU A 208 1.26 3.27 -5.33
N THR A 209 1.64 4.25 -6.12
CA THR A 209 1.44 4.24 -7.58
C THR A 209 2.73 3.88 -8.29
N ARG A 210 2.62 3.34 -9.51
CA ARG A 210 3.78 2.86 -10.30
C ARG A 210 4.83 3.94 -10.57
N ASP A 211 4.43 5.21 -10.61
CA ASP A 211 5.32 6.37 -10.76
C ASP A 211 6.02 6.77 -9.44
N GLY A 212 5.83 5.99 -8.38
CA GLY A 212 6.47 6.20 -7.08
C GLY A 212 5.82 7.25 -6.20
N GLY A 213 4.65 7.78 -6.59
CA GLY A 213 3.82 8.63 -5.73
C GLY A 213 2.73 7.83 -5.03
N TYR A 214 1.74 8.55 -4.49
CA TYR A 214 0.64 7.96 -3.73
C TYR A 214 -0.70 8.51 -4.19
N LEU A 215 -1.71 7.65 -4.25
CA LEU A 215 -3.08 8.03 -4.49
C LEU A 215 -3.89 7.84 -3.22
N LEU A 216 -4.51 8.91 -2.76
CA LEU A 216 -5.40 8.95 -1.62
C LEU A 216 -6.83 9.03 -2.12
N ALA A 217 -7.72 8.20 -1.62
CA ALA A 217 -9.13 8.18 -2.04
C ALA A 217 -10.07 8.07 -0.84
N GLY A 218 -11.13 8.81 -0.87
CA GLY A 218 -12.14 8.83 0.18
C GLY A 218 -13.31 9.73 -0.17
N THR A 219 -13.94 10.30 0.84
CA THR A 219 -15.09 11.20 0.69
C THR A 219 -14.80 12.57 1.26
N SER A 220 -15.40 13.60 0.65
CA SER A 220 -15.32 14.99 1.11
C SER A 220 -16.69 15.63 1.07
N LYS A 221 -17.07 16.32 2.16
CA LYS A 221 -18.29 17.12 2.27
C LYS A 221 -18.06 18.62 2.07
N GLY A 222 -16.80 19.02 1.89
CA GLY A 222 -16.44 20.43 1.74
C GLY A 222 -16.83 21.01 0.38
N THR A 223 -16.89 22.32 0.32
CA THR A 223 -16.97 23.06 -0.94
C THR A 223 -15.56 23.26 -1.54
N ILE A 224 -15.47 23.96 -2.68
CA ILE A 224 -14.19 24.39 -3.26
C ILE A 224 -13.46 25.26 -2.24
N SER A 225 -12.38 24.75 -1.66
CA SER A 225 -11.62 25.42 -0.60
C SER A 225 -10.32 24.66 -0.31
N ARG A 226 -9.29 25.36 0.16
CA ARG A 226 -8.00 24.77 0.54
C ARG A 226 -7.42 23.92 -0.59
N ASP A 227 -7.29 22.59 -0.36
CA ASP A 227 -6.72 21.64 -1.32
C ASP A 227 -7.75 21.10 -2.33
N ARG A 228 -9.04 21.38 -2.10
CA ARG A 228 -10.13 20.92 -2.95
C ARG A 228 -10.50 21.95 -4.00
N ASN A 229 -10.36 21.60 -5.27
CA ASN A 229 -10.55 22.49 -6.42
C ASN A 229 -11.88 22.29 -7.17
N SER A 230 -12.69 21.30 -6.81
CA SER A 230 -14.01 21.04 -7.40
C SER A 230 -14.96 20.40 -6.39
N SER A 231 -16.25 20.60 -6.57
CA SER A 231 -17.32 19.97 -5.78
C SER A 231 -18.53 19.75 -6.68
N GLN A 232 -19.18 18.58 -6.55
CA GLN A 232 -20.34 18.17 -7.36
C GLN A 232 -21.62 18.04 -6.52
N GLY A 233 -21.53 18.32 -5.24
CA GLY A 233 -22.68 18.20 -4.35
C GLY A 233 -22.30 18.25 -2.88
N SER A 234 -23.08 17.58 -2.03
CA SER A 234 -22.89 17.62 -0.58
C SER A 234 -21.83 16.64 -0.08
N ASN A 235 -21.58 15.55 -0.82
CA ASN A 235 -20.68 14.47 -0.41
C ASN A 235 -20.15 13.77 -1.66
N ASP A 236 -18.89 14.00 -1.99
CA ASP A 236 -18.27 13.54 -3.21
C ASP A 236 -17.15 12.55 -2.94
N PHE A 237 -16.83 11.68 -3.92
CA PHE A 237 -15.55 11.01 -3.96
C PHE A 237 -14.46 12.05 -4.21
N TRP A 238 -13.44 12.00 -3.38
CA TRP A 238 -12.30 12.87 -3.54
C TRP A 238 -11.02 12.04 -3.64
N VAL A 239 -10.30 12.26 -4.74
CA VAL A 239 -9.07 11.53 -5.05
C VAL A 239 -7.93 12.54 -5.17
N VAL A 240 -6.85 12.30 -4.42
CA VAL A 240 -5.69 13.19 -4.37
C VAL A 240 -4.43 12.40 -4.70
N LYS A 241 -3.65 12.91 -5.65
CA LYS A 241 -2.34 12.37 -6.00
C LYS A 241 -1.26 13.15 -5.25
N LEU A 242 -0.45 12.45 -4.47
CA LEU A 242 0.76 12.99 -3.85
C LEU A 242 2.00 12.49 -4.59
N LYS A 243 2.99 13.37 -4.74
CA LYS A 243 4.34 12.98 -5.15
C LYS A 243 5.14 12.62 -3.91
N ASP A 244 5.92 11.55 -3.97
CA ASP A 244 6.89 11.24 -2.93
C ASP A 244 8.13 12.12 -3.14
N LYS A 245 8.39 13.04 -2.21
CA LYS A 245 9.52 13.95 -2.28
C LYS A 245 10.87 13.26 -2.03
N ASP A 246 10.85 12.12 -1.33
CA ASP A 246 12.05 11.38 -0.95
C ASP A 246 12.45 10.34 -2.00
N LYS A 247 11.53 9.90 -2.84
CA LYS A 247 11.88 9.17 -4.04
C LYS A 247 12.52 10.14 -5.02
N LYS A 248 13.85 10.08 -5.13
CA LYS A 248 14.53 10.54 -6.35
C LYS A 248 13.72 9.97 -7.50
N GLU A 249 13.16 10.83 -8.36
CA GLU A 249 12.50 10.38 -9.58
C GLU A 249 13.43 9.32 -10.17
N LYS A 250 13.11 8.03 -10.00
CA LYS A 250 13.53 7.07 -10.99
C LYS A 250 12.87 7.67 -12.22
N LYS A 251 13.67 8.36 -13.06
CA LYS A 251 13.32 8.49 -14.45
C LYS A 251 13.07 7.04 -14.85
N GLU A 252 11.79 6.59 -14.82
CA GLU A 252 11.46 5.45 -15.62
C GLU A 252 12.06 5.83 -16.95
N LYS A 253 13.07 5.07 -17.38
CA LYS A 253 13.41 5.05 -18.79
C LYS A 253 12.10 4.58 -19.40
N ARG A 254 11.21 5.52 -19.75
CA ARG A 254 10.13 5.22 -20.66
C ARG A 254 10.88 4.58 -21.81
N SER A 255 10.62 3.29 -22.04
CA SER A 255 11.08 2.68 -23.25
C SER A 255 10.52 3.58 -24.34
N PHE A 256 11.40 4.32 -24.98
CA PHE A 256 11.03 5.14 -26.13
C PHE A 256 10.79 4.25 -27.36
N LEU A 257 10.80 2.93 -27.14
CA LEU A 257 10.56 1.91 -28.16
C LEU A 257 9.25 1.20 -27.87
N GLU A 258 8.44 1.09 -28.89
CA GLU A 258 7.21 0.31 -28.89
C GLU A 258 7.26 -0.68 -30.06
N ALA A 259 6.87 -1.93 -29.84
CA ALA A 259 6.80 -2.95 -30.90
C ALA A 259 5.34 -3.27 -31.20
N ILE A 260 4.90 -3.10 -32.45
CA ILE A 260 3.52 -3.29 -32.92
C ILE A 260 3.51 -4.07 -34.23
N PRO A 261 2.79 -5.21 -34.29
CA PRO A 261 2.13 -5.93 -33.22
C PRO A 261 3.11 -6.62 -32.25
N ASN A 262 2.69 -6.76 -31.00
CA ASN A 262 3.40 -7.54 -29.99
C ASN A 262 2.37 -8.18 -29.03
N PRO A 263 2.11 -9.49 -29.06
CA PRO A 263 2.83 -10.53 -29.84
C PRO A 263 2.73 -10.40 -31.38
N THR A 264 3.68 -11.01 -32.08
CA THR A 264 3.71 -11.12 -33.54
C THR A 264 3.87 -12.55 -34.02
N GLN A 265 3.43 -12.86 -35.22
CA GLN A 265 3.69 -14.15 -35.88
C GLN A 265 4.98 -14.14 -36.72
N GLN A 266 5.22 -13.02 -37.38
CA GLN A 266 6.36 -12.87 -38.29
C GLN A 266 6.99 -11.48 -38.21
N TYR A 267 6.21 -10.42 -38.46
CA TYR A 267 6.72 -9.06 -38.51
C TYR A 267 6.25 -8.23 -37.34
N THR A 268 7.12 -7.36 -36.83
CA THR A 268 6.76 -6.27 -35.93
C THR A 268 7.46 -4.98 -36.37
N ASN A 269 6.83 -3.86 -36.12
CA ASN A 269 7.45 -2.55 -36.28
C ASN A 269 7.90 -2.03 -34.91
N VAL A 270 9.18 -1.73 -34.78
CA VAL A 270 9.69 -1.01 -33.60
C VAL A 270 9.59 0.48 -33.87
N ILE A 271 8.77 1.16 -33.08
CA ILE A 271 8.55 2.60 -33.17
C ILE A 271 9.46 3.29 -32.17
N VAL A 272 10.31 4.19 -32.66
CA VAL A 272 11.22 5.01 -31.85
C VAL A 272 10.54 6.34 -31.51
N GLY A 273 10.33 6.59 -30.21
CA GLY A 273 9.61 7.76 -29.71
C GLY A 273 10.40 9.08 -29.72
N PHE A 274 11.64 9.08 -30.23
CA PHE A 274 12.50 10.27 -30.29
C PHE A 274 13.15 10.42 -31.67
N GLU A 275 13.64 11.62 -31.99
CA GLU A 275 14.35 11.90 -33.22
C GLU A 275 15.80 11.42 -33.16
N PHE A 276 16.30 10.82 -34.22
CA PHE A 276 17.68 10.43 -34.41
C PHE A 276 18.06 10.47 -35.90
N ALA A 277 19.33 10.62 -36.18
CA ALA A 277 19.83 10.67 -37.57
C ALA A 277 20.28 9.29 -38.06
N THR A 278 20.99 8.54 -37.24
CA THR A 278 21.52 7.20 -37.60
C THR A 278 21.54 6.31 -36.38
N GLY A 279 21.40 5.02 -36.62
CA GLY A 279 21.46 4.02 -35.54
C GLY A 279 21.64 2.60 -36.09
N THR A 280 21.64 1.66 -35.17
CA THR A 280 21.73 0.22 -35.42
C THR A 280 20.66 -0.48 -34.61
N ALA A 281 19.92 -1.36 -35.27
CA ALA A 281 19.01 -2.31 -34.64
C ALA A 281 19.70 -3.65 -34.48
N THR A 282 19.61 -4.24 -33.31
CA THR A 282 20.15 -5.58 -32.98
C THR A 282 19.04 -6.44 -32.38
N VAL A 283 18.78 -7.59 -32.96
CA VAL A 283 17.83 -8.57 -32.44
C VAL A 283 18.60 -9.69 -31.74
N VAL A 284 18.27 -9.96 -30.49
CA VAL A 284 18.87 -11.02 -29.70
C VAL A 284 17.81 -11.97 -29.13
N ASP A 285 18.16 -13.23 -28.94
CA ASP A 285 17.34 -14.18 -28.20
C ASP A 285 17.62 -14.09 -26.68
N LEU A 286 16.86 -14.85 -25.88
CA LEU A 286 17.02 -14.86 -24.40
C LEU A 286 18.37 -15.38 -23.93
N SER A 287 19.13 -16.08 -24.77
CA SER A 287 20.50 -16.52 -24.45
C SER A 287 21.54 -15.42 -24.69
N GLY A 288 21.12 -14.28 -25.24
CA GLY A 288 21.99 -13.17 -25.62
C GLY A 288 22.66 -13.35 -27.00
N ARG A 289 22.27 -14.37 -27.76
CA ARG A 289 22.79 -14.59 -29.10
C ARG A 289 22.22 -13.57 -30.08
N VAL A 290 23.09 -12.86 -30.80
CA VAL A 290 22.71 -11.93 -31.85
C VAL A 290 22.17 -12.70 -33.06
N LEU A 291 20.97 -12.36 -33.49
CA LEU A 291 20.29 -12.98 -34.62
C LEU A 291 20.31 -12.09 -35.87
N GLN A 292 20.14 -10.81 -35.68
CA GLN A 292 20.17 -9.79 -36.75
C GLN A 292 20.86 -8.53 -36.27
N THR A 293 21.53 -7.82 -37.16
CA THR A 293 22.03 -6.47 -36.94
C THR A 293 21.93 -5.69 -38.27
N PHE A 294 21.31 -4.51 -38.24
CA PHE A 294 21.16 -3.68 -39.44
C PHE A 294 21.08 -2.20 -39.08
N SER A 295 21.44 -1.34 -40.04
CA SER A 295 21.41 0.10 -39.86
C SER A 295 20.00 0.66 -39.96
N VAL A 296 19.71 1.68 -39.14
CA VAL A 296 18.41 2.35 -39.08
C VAL A 296 18.58 3.88 -39.13
N ASN A 297 17.68 4.54 -39.84
CA ASN A 297 17.60 5.99 -39.98
C ASN A 297 16.16 6.52 -39.99
N GLN A 298 15.20 5.65 -39.64
CA GLN A 298 13.78 5.98 -39.58
C GLN A 298 13.21 5.58 -38.23
N ARG A 299 12.18 6.29 -37.76
CA ARG A 299 11.53 6.04 -36.49
C ARG A 299 10.65 4.79 -36.45
N THR A 300 10.23 4.29 -37.58
CA THR A 300 9.49 3.02 -37.69
C THR A 300 10.39 2.00 -38.37
N ILE A 301 10.81 1.01 -37.59
CA ILE A 301 11.82 0.01 -37.97
C ILE A 301 11.13 -1.33 -38.11
N PRO A 302 10.95 -1.86 -39.35
CA PRO A 302 10.40 -3.20 -39.53
C PRO A 302 11.42 -4.26 -39.16
N VAL A 303 10.96 -5.23 -38.38
CA VAL A 303 11.78 -6.38 -37.94
C VAL A 303 11.07 -7.67 -38.34
N ASP A 304 11.75 -8.50 -39.15
CA ASP A 304 11.26 -9.81 -39.55
C ASP A 304 11.80 -10.89 -38.61
N LEU A 305 10.90 -11.58 -37.96
CA LEU A 305 11.19 -12.71 -37.08
C LEU A 305 10.75 -14.05 -37.71
N GLY A 306 10.29 -14.06 -38.97
CA GLY A 306 9.70 -15.22 -39.64
C GLY A 306 10.61 -16.46 -39.66
N GLY A 307 11.91 -16.26 -39.82
CA GLY A 307 12.93 -17.36 -39.85
C GLY A 307 13.32 -17.93 -38.47
N TYR A 308 12.74 -17.43 -37.37
CA TYR A 308 13.10 -17.86 -36.01
C TYR A 308 11.96 -18.60 -35.33
N SER A 309 12.27 -19.35 -34.27
CA SER A 309 11.30 -20.12 -33.47
C SER A 309 10.36 -19.18 -32.68
N GLU A 310 9.23 -19.73 -32.23
CA GLU A 310 8.40 -19.06 -31.24
C GLU A 310 9.22 -18.78 -29.98
N GLY A 311 8.98 -17.63 -29.34
CA GLY A 311 9.74 -17.25 -28.15
C GLY A 311 9.79 -15.75 -27.89
N ILE A 312 10.69 -15.37 -27.02
CA ILE A 312 10.92 -13.99 -26.63
C ILE A 312 12.21 -13.50 -27.26
N TYR A 313 12.16 -12.31 -27.85
CA TYR A 313 13.28 -11.62 -28.47
C TYR A 313 13.42 -10.23 -27.88
N ILE A 314 14.65 -9.75 -27.75
CA ILE A 314 14.96 -8.38 -27.36
C ILE A 314 15.48 -7.66 -28.60
N ILE A 315 14.87 -6.54 -28.92
CA ILE A 315 15.33 -5.68 -30.02
C ILE A 315 15.93 -4.43 -29.39
N GLU A 316 17.25 -4.29 -29.50
CA GLU A 316 17.99 -3.11 -29.05
C GLU A 316 18.15 -2.13 -30.23
N ILE A 317 17.88 -0.87 -29.98
CA ILE A 317 18.10 0.23 -30.91
C ILE A 317 19.15 1.17 -30.31
N LYS A 318 20.31 1.24 -30.93
CA LYS A 318 21.41 2.12 -30.56
C LYS A 318 21.52 3.23 -31.58
N THR A 319 21.38 4.48 -31.17
CA THR A 319 21.41 5.66 -32.05
C THR A 319 22.41 6.69 -31.54
N ASN A 320 22.64 7.73 -32.34
CA ASN A 320 23.41 8.89 -31.90
C ASN A 320 22.72 9.70 -30.77
N ALA A 321 21.42 9.47 -30.52
CA ALA A 321 20.66 10.13 -29.45
C ALA A 321 20.50 9.27 -28.18
N GLY A 322 20.80 7.96 -28.25
CA GLY A 322 20.67 7.06 -27.10
C GLY A 322 20.55 5.59 -27.50
N THR A 323 20.49 4.72 -26.49
CA THR A 323 20.28 3.28 -26.65
C THR A 323 19.07 2.86 -25.79
N ASP A 324 18.17 2.08 -26.39
CA ASP A 324 17.02 1.50 -25.68
C ASP A 324 16.68 0.14 -26.28
N SER A 325 15.85 -0.64 -25.56
CA SER A 325 15.44 -1.97 -26.02
C SER A 325 13.96 -2.24 -25.76
N VAL A 326 13.37 -3.08 -26.60
CA VAL A 326 11.98 -3.54 -26.47
C VAL A 326 11.91 -5.05 -26.55
N LYS A 327 11.06 -5.63 -25.70
CA LYS A 327 10.76 -7.06 -25.69
C LYS A 327 9.67 -7.35 -26.73
N VAL A 328 9.90 -8.36 -27.57
CA VAL A 328 8.93 -8.85 -28.54
C VAL A 328 8.64 -10.32 -28.29
N ILE A 329 7.38 -10.70 -28.32
CA ILE A 329 6.91 -12.07 -28.21
C ILE A 329 6.53 -12.57 -29.59
N LYS A 330 7.18 -13.64 -30.09
CA LYS A 330 6.76 -14.33 -31.29
C LYS A 330 5.89 -15.51 -30.89
N GLY A 331 4.65 -15.49 -31.32
CA GLY A 331 3.67 -16.56 -31.16
C GLY A 331 3.45 -17.35 -32.47
N LYS A 332 2.50 -18.28 -32.40
CA LYS A 332 2.03 -19.04 -33.58
C LYS A 332 1.38 -18.18 -34.61
#